data_17f88edeb4f66156f931eeb09913063c
#
_entry.id   17f88edeb4f66156f931eeb09913063c
#
_cell.length_a   1.000
_cell.length_b   1.000
_cell.length_c   1.000
_cell.angle_alpha   90.00
_cell.angle_beta   90.00
_cell.angle_gamma   90.00
#
_symmetry.space_group_name_H-M   'P 1'
#
loop_
_entity.id
_entity.type
_entity.pdbx_description
1 polymer ?
#
loop_
_entity_poly.entity_id
_entity_poly.type
_entity_poly.pdbx_seq_one_letter_code
_entity_poly.pdbx_strand_id
1 'polypeptide(L)'
;MERQKASAFDQQLLNLYDDYAHNRIDRRGFLEGAAKFAVGGLTAEALLERLSPNYAWAQQVAKDDPRIHTETLSYDSPKGGKSMRGLLARPRDLTEKVSAVLVIHENRGLNPYIEDVTRRLAIAGFIAFAPDALAPLGGYPGNDDDGRKMQQQRDEQE
;
A
#
# COMPACT_ATOMS: atom_id res chain seq x y z
N MET A 1 -7.32 5.68 19.16
CA MET A 1 -5.96 5.87 19.72
C MET A 1 -5.30 6.97 18.90
N GLU A 2 -4.82 8.02 19.53
CA GLU A 2 -4.22 9.18 18.81
C GLU A 2 -2.87 8.77 18.20
N ARG A 3 -2.62 9.17 16.95
CA ARG A 3 -1.37 8.86 16.25
C ARG A 3 -0.21 9.59 16.91
N GLN A 4 0.81 8.87 17.34
CA GLN A 4 2.01 9.48 17.90
C GLN A 4 2.78 10.23 16.81
N LYS A 5 3.24 11.43 17.13
CA LYS A 5 4.08 12.21 16.21
C LYS A 5 5.48 11.59 16.13
N ALA A 6 6.17 11.76 15.01
CA ALA A 6 7.56 11.29 14.85
C ALA A 6 8.49 11.77 15.98
N SER A 7 8.26 12.98 16.49
CA SER A 7 9.02 13.54 17.63
C SER A 7 8.86 12.78 18.96
N ALA A 8 7.93 11.81 19.04
CA ALA A 8 7.74 10.98 20.23
C ALA A 8 8.63 9.71 20.19
N PHE A 9 9.36 9.47 19.11
CA PHE A 9 10.24 8.33 18.94
C PHE A 9 11.72 8.78 18.91
N ASP A 10 12.60 7.89 19.36
CA ASP A 10 14.04 8.09 19.22
C ASP A 10 14.43 8.13 17.73
N GLN A 11 15.33 9.07 17.38
CA GLN A 11 15.76 9.24 15.99
C GLN A 11 16.45 8.00 15.42
N GLN A 12 17.18 7.24 16.24
CA GLN A 12 17.80 5.99 15.78
C GLN A 12 16.77 4.92 15.49
N LEU A 13 15.67 4.88 16.25
CA LEU A 13 14.55 3.97 15.96
C LEU A 13 13.83 4.37 14.66
N LEU A 14 13.67 5.66 14.39
CA LEU A 14 13.11 6.14 13.13
C LEU A 14 14.02 5.81 11.94
N ASN A 15 15.33 5.96 12.08
CA ASN A 15 16.29 5.58 11.05
C ASN A 15 16.26 4.07 10.79
N LEU A 16 16.17 3.26 11.85
CA LEU A 16 16.05 1.81 11.73
C LEU A 16 14.74 1.40 11.02
N TYR A 17 13.65 2.14 11.29
CA TYR A 17 12.38 1.92 10.58
C TYR A 17 12.47 2.34 9.12
N ASP A 18 13.17 3.42 8.80
CA ASP A 18 13.44 3.84 7.43
C ASP A 18 14.23 2.76 6.65
N ASP A 19 15.26 2.17 7.27
CA ASP A 19 16.01 1.07 6.68
C ASP A 19 15.12 -0.15 6.40
N TYR A 20 14.22 -0.48 7.32
CA TYR A 20 13.25 -1.54 7.14
C TYR A 20 12.22 -1.20 6.03
N ALA A 21 11.68 0.01 6.04
CA ALA A 21 10.70 0.46 5.06
C ALA A 21 11.25 0.45 3.61
N HIS A 22 12.56 0.71 3.46
CA HIS A 22 13.26 0.73 2.17
C HIS A 22 14.01 -0.57 1.83
N ASN A 23 13.72 -1.69 2.52
CA ASN A 23 14.35 -3.01 2.28
C ASN A 23 15.86 -3.08 2.49
N ARG A 24 16.46 -2.14 3.22
CA ARG A 24 17.87 -2.21 3.60
C ARG A 24 18.11 -3.25 4.69
N ILE A 25 17.09 -3.50 5.52
CA ILE A 25 17.04 -4.60 6.50
C ILE A 25 15.69 -5.32 6.40
N ASP A 26 15.65 -6.57 6.81
CA ASP A 26 14.42 -7.35 6.92
C ASP A 26 13.71 -7.13 8.27
N ARG A 27 12.52 -7.73 8.43
CA ARG A 27 11.75 -7.65 9.68
C ARG A 27 12.55 -8.12 10.89
N ARG A 28 13.36 -9.17 10.75
CA ARG A 28 14.17 -9.71 11.82
C ARG A 28 15.26 -8.72 12.24
N GLY A 29 15.97 -8.15 11.28
CA GLY A 29 16.99 -7.12 11.52
C GLY A 29 16.39 -5.88 12.21
N PHE A 30 15.15 -5.47 11.82
CA PHE A 30 14.46 -4.41 12.54
C PHE A 30 14.18 -4.81 14.00
N LEU A 31 13.60 -5.97 14.26
CA LEU A 31 13.25 -6.40 15.62
C LEU A 31 14.48 -6.52 16.53
N GLU A 32 15.59 -7.06 16.01
CA GLU A 32 16.87 -7.15 16.72
C GLU A 32 17.42 -5.76 17.06
N GLY A 33 17.42 -4.83 16.09
CA GLY A 33 17.88 -3.45 16.29
C GLY A 33 16.96 -2.62 17.19
N ALA A 34 15.64 -2.87 17.17
CA ALA A 34 14.65 -2.17 17.96
C ALA A 34 14.60 -2.64 19.43
N ALA A 35 15.14 -3.82 19.75
CA ALA A 35 15.10 -4.40 21.09
C ALA A 35 15.69 -3.46 22.16
N LYS A 36 16.71 -2.67 21.84
CA LYS A 36 17.32 -1.69 22.76
C LYS A 36 16.38 -0.52 23.12
N PHE A 37 15.35 -0.28 22.33
CA PHE A 37 14.34 0.76 22.58
C PHE A 37 13.08 0.19 23.27
N ALA A 38 13.04 -1.11 23.49
CA ALA A 38 11.95 -1.82 24.16
C ALA A 38 12.05 -1.65 25.68
N VAL A 39 11.59 -0.52 26.17
CA VAL A 39 11.61 -0.16 27.60
C VAL A 39 10.21 0.00 28.16
N GLY A 40 10.03 -0.16 29.46
CA GLY A 40 8.75 0.10 30.14
C GLY A 40 7.61 -0.83 29.70
N GLY A 41 7.91 -2.09 29.34
CA GLY A 41 6.92 -3.08 28.89
C GLY A 41 6.55 -3.02 27.43
N LEU A 42 7.17 -2.15 26.63
CA LEU A 42 7.09 -2.17 25.17
C LEU A 42 7.97 -3.27 24.61
N THR A 43 7.48 -3.99 23.60
CA THR A 43 8.27 -4.95 22.81
C THR A 43 8.73 -4.34 21.49
N ALA A 44 9.72 -4.94 20.83
CA ALA A 44 10.17 -4.52 19.50
C ALA A 44 9.03 -4.65 18.46
N GLU A 45 8.18 -5.68 18.60
CA GLU A 45 6.98 -5.84 17.77
C GLU A 45 5.98 -4.70 17.97
N ALA A 46 5.73 -4.30 19.21
CA ALA A 46 4.84 -3.18 19.50
C ALA A 46 5.38 -1.85 18.96
N LEU A 47 6.70 -1.67 18.93
CA LEU A 47 7.34 -0.52 18.29
C LEU A 47 7.14 -0.55 16.77
N LEU A 48 7.33 -1.73 16.15
CA LEU A 48 7.08 -1.89 14.72
C LEU A 48 5.61 -1.58 14.36
N GLU A 49 4.66 -2.10 15.13
CA GLU A 49 3.24 -1.85 14.92
C GLU A 49 2.89 -0.36 15.02
N ARG A 50 3.47 0.35 16.00
CA ARG A 50 3.25 1.81 16.16
C ARG A 50 3.84 2.65 15.03
N LEU A 51 4.93 2.21 14.44
CA LEU A 51 5.59 2.87 13.31
C LEU A 51 4.95 2.50 11.97
N SER A 52 4.37 1.31 11.88
CA SER A 52 3.74 0.81 10.65
C SER A 52 2.49 1.62 10.27
N PRO A 53 2.22 1.81 8.96
CA PRO A 53 1.03 2.50 8.51
C PRO A 53 -0.25 1.76 8.94
N ASN A 54 -1.18 2.46 9.54
CA ASN A 54 -2.53 1.94 9.74
C ASN A 54 -3.41 2.40 8.58
N TYR A 55 -3.55 1.58 7.56
CA TYR A 55 -4.31 1.90 6.35
C TYR A 55 -5.80 2.13 6.60
N ALA A 56 -6.38 1.47 7.62
CA ALA A 56 -7.78 1.68 7.97
C ALA A 56 -8.04 3.11 8.50
N TRP A 57 -7.08 3.67 9.25
CA TRP A 57 -7.18 5.06 9.72
C TRP A 57 -6.77 6.08 8.66
N ALA A 58 -5.96 5.67 7.69
CA ALA A 58 -5.54 6.53 6.59
C ALA A 58 -6.60 6.62 5.48
N GLN A 59 -7.60 5.74 5.48
CA GLN A 59 -8.66 5.75 4.48
C GLN A 59 -9.49 7.03 4.57
N GLN A 60 -9.56 7.76 3.45
CA GLN A 60 -10.29 9.02 3.32
C GLN A 60 -11.58 8.86 2.51
N VAL A 61 -11.64 7.89 1.62
CA VAL A 61 -12.80 7.61 0.76
C VAL A 61 -13.24 6.17 0.96
N ALA A 62 -14.49 5.98 1.41
CA ALA A 62 -15.08 4.67 1.60
C ALA A 62 -15.12 3.87 0.28
N LYS A 63 -15.07 2.52 0.39
CA LYS A 63 -15.15 1.64 -0.80
C LYS A 63 -16.47 1.78 -1.56
N ASP A 64 -17.53 2.09 -0.82
CA ASP A 64 -18.91 2.25 -1.26
C ASP A 64 -19.36 3.72 -1.31
N ASP A 65 -18.41 4.66 -1.41
CA ASP A 65 -18.73 6.09 -1.48
C ASP A 65 -19.69 6.37 -2.65
N PRO A 66 -20.86 6.97 -2.40
CA PRO A 66 -21.91 7.15 -3.43
C PRO A 66 -21.53 8.09 -4.56
N ARG A 67 -20.49 8.90 -4.39
CA ARG A 67 -20.01 9.88 -5.39
C ARG A 67 -19.20 9.25 -6.52
N ILE A 68 -18.73 8.02 -6.32
CA ILE A 68 -17.86 7.33 -7.27
C ILE A 68 -18.44 5.97 -7.67
N HIS A 69 -17.96 5.44 -8.77
CA HIS A 69 -18.11 4.05 -9.17
C HIS A 69 -16.73 3.39 -9.15
N THR A 70 -16.65 2.21 -8.53
CA THR A 70 -15.42 1.42 -8.48
C THR A 70 -15.70 0.02 -8.99
N GLU A 71 -14.77 -0.53 -9.76
CA GLU A 71 -14.83 -1.92 -10.24
C GLU A 71 -13.42 -2.49 -10.41
N THR A 72 -13.31 -3.81 -10.30
CA THR A 72 -12.09 -4.52 -10.69
C THR A 72 -12.17 -4.91 -12.14
N LEU A 73 -11.28 -4.37 -12.96
CA LEU A 73 -11.14 -4.74 -14.37
C LEU A 73 -10.06 -5.81 -14.54
N SER A 74 -10.37 -6.83 -15.35
CA SER A 74 -9.38 -7.79 -15.83
C SER A 74 -8.98 -7.46 -17.27
N TYR A 75 -7.72 -7.62 -17.60
CA TYR A 75 -7.18 -7.35 -18.93
C TYR A 75 -6.01 -8.27 -19.25
N ASP A 76 -5.77 -8.49 -20.54
CA ASP A 76 -4.64 -9.30 -20.99
C ASP A 76 -3.38 -8.44 -21.13
N SER A 77 -2.27 -8.96 -20.60
CA SER A 77 -0.94 -8.38 -20.75
C SER A 77 0.00 -9.42 -21.34
N PRO A 78 0.09 -9.51 -22.68
CA PRO A 78 0.83 -10.59 -23.37
C PRO A 78 2.32 -10.65 -23.05
N LYS A 79 2.90 -9.52 -22.64
CA LYS A 79 4.34 -9.38 -22.30
C LYS A 79 4.60 -9.33 -20.78
N GLY A 80 3.55 -9.28 -19.95
CA GLY A 80 3.70 -9.15 -18.51
C GLY A 80 2.59 -9.89 -17.77
N GLY A 81 2.81 -11.13 -17.37
CA GLY A 81 1.91 -11.84 -16.46
C GLY A 81 0.61 -12.38 -17.04
N LYS A 82 0.38 -12.29 -18.35
CA LYS A 82 -0.82 -12.80 -19.07
C LYS A 82 -2.12 -12.13 -18.63
N SER A 83 -2.86 -12.70 -17.66
CA SER A 83 -4.09 -12.11 -17.15
C SER A 83 -3.79 -11.21 -15.96
N MET A 84 -4.07 -9.93 -16.12
CA MET A 84 -3.87 -8.90 -15.11
C MET A 84 -5.22 -8.36 -14.64
N ARG A 85 -5.24 -7.73 -13.50
CA ARG A 85 -6.40 -6.98 -13.01
C ARG A 85 -5.96 -5.66 -12.39
N GLY A 86 -6.91 -4.78 -12.15
CA GLY A 86 -6.67 -3.51 -11.47
C GLY A 86 -7.96 -2.90 -10.97
N LEU A 87 -7.85 -1.94 -10.08
CA LEU A 87 -8.96 -1.16 -9.58
C LEU A 87 -9.19 0.05 -10.49
N LEU A 88 -10.38 0.12 -11.09
CA LEU A 88 -10.89 1.32 -11.73
C LEU A 88 -11.76 2.10 -10.73
N ALA A 89 -11.56 3.40 -10.66
CA ALA A 89 -12.46 4.31 -9.95
C ALA A 89 -12.74 5.54 -10.84
N ARG A 90 -13.99 5.99 -10.88
CA ARG A 90 -14.42 7.16 -11.65
C ARG A 90 -15.56 7.88 -10.95
N PRO A 91 -15.80 9.17 -11.26
CA PRO A 91 -17.03 9.84 -10.83
C PRO A 91 -18.27 9.03 -11.25
N ARG A 92 -19.28 8.96 -10.39
CA ARG A 92 -20.50 8.20 -10.69
C ARG A 92 -21.27 8.83 -11.85
N ASP A 93 -21.43 10.14 -11.81
CA ASP A 93 -22.23 10.90 -12.78
C ASP A 93 -21.33 11.52 -13.85
N LEU A 94 -20.54 10.67 -14.50
CA LEU A 94 -19.62 11.10 -15.55
C LEU A 94 -20.41 11.36 -16.85
N THR A 95 -20.60 12.63 -17.21
CA THR A 95 -21.32 13.04 -18.42
C THR A 95 -20.39 13.56 -19.52
N GLU A 96 -19.15 13.89 -19.18
CA GLU A 96 -18.17 14.47 -20.10
C GLU A 96 -16.87 13.66 -20.12
N LYS A 97 -16.03 13.93 -21.13
CA LYS A 97 -14.68 13.38 -21.18
C LYS A 97 -13.81 14.04 -20.12
N VAL A 98 -13.19 13.25 -19.29
CA VAL A 98 -12.27 13.70 -18.25
C VAL A 98 -10.89 13.04 -18.43
N SER A 99 -9.89 13.62 -17.81
CA SER A 99 -8.53 13.05 -17.81
C SER A 99 -8.48 11.73 -17.07
N ALA A 100 -7.66 10.81 -17.55
CA ALA A 100 -7.37 9.55 -16.88
C ALA A 100 -6.02 9.61 -16.19
N VAL A 101 -5.93 8.94 -15.03
CA VAL A 101 -4.70 8.80 -14.22
C VAL A 101 -4.41 7.34 -14.00
N LEU A 102 -3.19 6.93 -14.34
CA LEU A 102 -2.67 5.61 -14.01
C LEU A 102 -1.96 5.71 -12.65
N VAL A 103 -2.43 4.93 -11.68
CA VAL A 103 -1.88 4.88 -10.31
C VAL A 103 -0.99 3.65 -10.18
N ILE A 104 0.32 3.86 -10.15
CA ILE A 104 1.27 2.76 -10.02
C ILE A 104 1.59 2.56 -8.54
N HIS A 105 1.35 1.35 -8.03
CA HIS A 105 1.75 0.98 -6.67
C HIS A 105 3.27 0.73 -6.59
N GLU A 106 3.81 0.82 -5.38
CA GLU A 106 5.20 0.51 -5.08
C GLU A 106 5.42 -1.01 -4.92
N ASN A 107 6.50 -1.38 -4.23
CA ASN A 107 6.95 -2.75 -4.02
C ASN A 107 6.09 -3.61 -3.06
N ARG A 108 4.90 -3.17 -2.69
CA ARG A 108 4.00 -3.85 -1.74
C ARG A 108 2.70 -4.35 -2.37
N GLY A 109 2.52 -4.06 -3.66
CA GLY A 109 1.29 -4.40 -4.39
C GLY A 109 0.17 -3.37 -4.23
N LEU A 110 -1.00 -3.68 -4.77
CA LEU A 110 -2.21 -2.85 -4.69
C LEU A 110 -2.81 -2.94 -3.28
N ASN A 111 -2.16 -2.29 -2.33
CA ASN A 111 -2.58 -2.27 -0.94
C ASN A 111 -3.74 -1.29 -0.68
N PRO A 112 -4.39 -1.32 0.50
CA PRO A 112 -5.54 -0.46 0.82
C PRO A 112 -5.28 1.04 0.70
N TYR A 113 -4.03 1.49 0.88
CA TYR A 113 -3.68 2.90 0.70
C TYR A 113 -3.72 3.32 -0.77
N ILE A 114 -3.17 2.50 -1.67
CA ILE A 114 -3.20 2.76 -3.12
C ILE A 114 -4.62 2.70 -3.65
N GLU A 115 -5.44 1.75 -3.16
CA GLU A 115 -6.87 1.73 -3.46
C GLU A 115 -7.57 3.03 -3.04
N ASP A 116 -7.26 3.56 -1.85
CA ASP A 116 -7.82 4.82 -1.36
C ASP A 116 -7.37 6.01 -2.19
N VAL A 117 -6.08 6.08 -2.57
CA VAL A 117 -5.57 7.10 -3.51
C VAL A 117 -6.34 7.07 -4.83
N THR A 118 -6.59 5.88 -5.36
CA THR A 118 -7.36 5.70 -6.60
C THR A 118 -8.79 6.25 -6.47
N ARG A 119 -9.46 5.97 -5.35
CA ARG A 119 -10.80 6.54 -5.05
C ARG A 119 -10.77 8.05 -4.87
N ARG A 120 -9.75 8.61 -4.21
CA ARG A 120 -9.60 10.06 -4.04
C ARG A 120 -9.43 10.78 -5.36
N LEU A 121 -8.72 10.21 -6.31
CA LEU A 121 -8.61 10.75 -7.67
C LEU A 121 -9.96 10.76 -8.38
N ALA A 122 -10.80 9.73 -8.20
CA ALA A 122 -12.15 9.71 -8.72
C ALA A 122 -13.04 10.80 -8.10
N ILE A 123 -12.92 11.05 -6.78
CA ILE A 123 -13.59 12.19 -6.11
C ILE A 123 -13.12 13.53 -6.69
N ALA A 124 -11.85 13.63 -7.07
CA ALA A 124 -11.29 14.83 -7.69
C ALA A 124 -11.68 15.01 -9.17
N GLY A 125 -12.49 14.10 -9.73
CA GLY A 125 -13.06 14.22 -11.08
C GLY A 125 -12.28 13.47 -12.17
N PHE A 126 -11.29 12.64 -11.82
CA PHE A 126 -10.53 11.86 -12.78
C PHE A 126 -11.09 10.44 -12.94
N ILE A 127 -10.82 9.81 -14.09
CA ILE A 127 -10.86 8.35 -14.20
C ILE A 127 -9.53 7.84 -13.72
N ALA A 128 -9.49 7.08 -12.63
CA ALA A 128 -8.26 6.54 -12.06
C ALA A 128 -8.22 5.02 -12.21
N PHE A 129 -7.10 4.48 -12.69
CA PHE A 129 -6.89 3.05 -12.80
C PHE A 129 -5.60 2.66 -12.10
N ALA A 130 -5.69 1.72 -11.16
CA ALA A 130 -4.55 1.16 -10.43
C ALA A 130 -4.37 -0.31 -10.83
N PRO A 131 -3.42 -0.64 -11.74
CA PRO A 131 -3.10 -2.02 -12.06
C PRO A 131 -2.49 -2.72 -10.83
N ASP A 132 -2.84 -3.99 -10.66
CA ASP A 132 -2.29 -4.86 -9.62
C ASP A 132 -1.16 -5.71 -10.20
N ALA A 133 0.09 -5.31 -9.97
CA ALA A 133 1.25 -6.05 -10.45
C ALA A 133 1.38 -7.43 -9.79
N LEU A 134 0.76 -7.66 -8.64
CA LEU A 134 0.73 -8.95 -7.97
C LEU A 134 -0.45 -9.83 -8.40
N ALA A 135 -1.30 -9.38 -9.33
CA ALA A 135 -2.46 -10.15 -9.79
C ALA A 135 -2.13 -11.60 -10.20
N PRO A 136 -1.03 -11.88 -10.94
CA PRO A 136 -0.65 -13.25 -11.30
C PRO A 136 -0.32 -14.15 -10.09
N LEU A 137 0.05 -13.57 -8.97
CA LEU A 137 0.38 -14.24 -7.71
C LEU A 137 -0.77 -14.22 -6.70
N GLY A 138 -1.97 -13.76 -7.10
CA GLY A 138 -3.14 -13.67 -6.25
C GLY A 138 -3.49 -12.27 -5.75
N GLY A 139 -2.63 -11.28 -5.96
CA GLY A 139 -2.80 -9.90 -5.53
C GLY A 139 -2.21 -9.59 -4.15
N TYR A 140 -2.57 -8.45 -3.59
CA TYR A 140 -2.08 -8.04 -2.28
C TYR A 140 -2.45 -9.04 -1.16
N PRO A 141 -1.48 -9.60 -0.42
CA PRO A 141 -1.71 -10.71 0.52
C PRO A 141 -2.31 -10.27 1.88
N GLY A 142 -2.59 -8.99 2.07
CA GLY A 142 -3.16 -8.45 3.32
C GLY A 142 -2.15 -7.82 4.28
N ASN A 143 -0.86 -7.94 3.99
CA ASN A 143 0.20 -7.26 4.72
C ASN A 143 1.36 -6.88 3.80
N ASP A 144 2.09 -5.84 4.17
CA ASP A 144 3.14 -5.25 3.35
C ASP A 144 4.40 -6.12 3.25
N ASP A 145 4.72 -6.91 4.29
CA ASP A 145 5.91 -7.75 4.29
C ASP A 145 5.79 -8.89 3.27
N ASP A 146 4.63 -9.53 3.22
CA ASP A 146 4.39 -10.59 2.24
C ASP A 146 4.16 -10.02 0.84
N GLY A 147 3.52 -8.84 0.72
CA GLY A 147 3.41 -8.13 -0.55
C GLY A 147 4.77 -7.83 -1.17
N ARG A 148 5.73 -7.42 -0.35
CA ARG A 148 7.11 -7.17 -0.74
C ARG A 148 7.83 -8.43 -1.21
N LYS A 149 7.69 -9.54 -0.50
CA LYS A 149 8.27 -10.83 -0.90
C LYS A 149 7.70 -11.31 -2.25
N MET A 150 6.39 -11.15 -2.43
CA MET A 150 5.73 -11.49 -3.69
C MET A 150 6.23 -10.61 -4.84
N GLN A 151 6.47 -9.32 -4.61
CA GLN A 151 7.03 -8.43 -5.63
C GLN A 151 8.45 -8.87 -6.02
N GLN A 152 9.31 -9.18 -5.06
CA GLN A 152 10.65 -9.70 -5.32
C GLN A 152 10.61 -11.00 -6.14
N GLN A 153 9.72 -11.93 -5.76
CA GLN A 153 9.54 -13.20 -6.49
C GLN A 153 9.09 -12.96 -7.93
N ARG A 154 8.27 -11.94 -8.18
CA ARG A 154 7.85 -11.57 -9.52
C ARG A 154 9.01 -11.01 -10.34
N ASP A 155 9.79 -10.10 -9.76
CA ASP A 155 10.92 -9.44 -10.42
C ASP A 155 12.03 -10.45 -10.82
N GLU A 156 12.16 -11.55 -10.08
CA GLU A 156 13.07 -12.66 -10.40
C GLU A 156 12.59 -13.55 -11.57
N GLN A 157 11.32 -13.45 -11.96
CA GLN A 157 10.70 -14.26 -13.02
C GLN A 157 10.60 -13.52 -14.38
N GLU A 158 10.84 -12.22 -14.39
CA GLU A 158 10.85 -11.36 -15.59
C GLU A 158 12.28 -11.17 -16.13
#